data_8f9c4dab5f96a7a07ed71fb62d21f68e
#
_entry.id   8f9c4dab5f96a7a07ed71fb62d21f68e
#
_cell.length_a   1.000
_cell.length_b   1.000
_cell.length_c   1.000
_cell.angle_alpha   90.00
_cell.angle_beta   90.00
_cell.angle_gamma   90.00
#
_symmetry.space_group_name_H-M   'P 1'
#
loop_
_entity.id
_entity.type
_entity.pdbx_description
1 polymer ?
#
loop_
_entity_poly.entity_id
_entity_poly.type
_entity_poly.pdbx_seq_one_letter_code
_entity_poly.pdbx_strand_id
1 'polypeptide(L)'
;MREKHGGIGERHLELLRVLADLVGNDPTAVAQMYAAAQRMNLNTVGKQADRAEFLGLVRDLEEAGCVEVRGADLAASFGMLSVTEEGYRQLEAT
;
A
#
# COMPACT_ATOMS: atom_id res chain seq x y z
N MET A 1 -1.38 20.12 13.97
CA MET A 1 -1.48 19.44 13.76
C MET A 1 -1.81 18.70 13.64
N ARG A 2 -1.83 18.48 13.30
CA ARG A 2 -2.05 17.65 12.94
C ARG A 2 -2.27 16.59 13.10
N GLU A 3 -2.60 16.16 12.91
CA GLU A 3 -2.90 15.18 12.93
C GLU A 3 -2.58 14.32 12.85
N LYS A 4 -2.68 14.21 13.07
CA LYS A 4 -2.30 13.15 12.63
C LYS A 4 -2.90 11.89 12.56
N HIS A 5 -3.34 11.56 12.00
CA HIS A 5 -3.97 10.41 11.74
C HIS A 5 -3.17 9.38 11.09
N GLY A 6 -2.21 8.76 11.71
CA GLY A 6 -1.43 7.71 11.12
C GLY A 6 -0.76 8.08 9.81
N GLY A 7 -0.71 9.32 9.48
CA GLY A 7 -0.06 9.76 8.27
C GLY A 7 -0.72 9.37 6.95
N ILE A 8 -2.01 9.08 6.96
CA ILE A 8 -2.72 8.75 5.72
C ILE A 8 -2.97 10.03 4.92
N GLY A 9 -2.43 10.07 3.71
CA GLY A 9 -2.60 11.21 2.82
C GLY A 9 -2.96 10.75 1.41
N GLU A 10 -2.85 11.64 0.45
CA GLU A 10 -3.24 11.34 -0.92
C GLU A 10 -2.47 10.20 -1.54
N ARG A 11 -1.16 10.15 -1.32
CA ARG A 11 -0.34 9.08 -1.88
C ARG A 11 -0.73 7.74 -1.28
N HIS A 12 -1.07 7.72 0.01
CA HIS A 12 -1.53 6.50 0.66
C HIS A 12 -2.83 6.02 0.04
N LEU A 13 -3.75 6.95 -0.21
CA LEU A 13 -5.02 6.60 -0.83
C LEU A 13 -4.83 6.13 -2.27
N GLU A 14 -3.88 6.71 -2.98
CA GLU A 14 -3.53 6.26 -4.32
C GLU A 14 -3.08 4.81 -4.29
N LEU A 15 -2.21 4.46 -3.35
CA LEU A 15 -1.77 3.07 -3.21
C LEU A 15 -2.93 2.14 -2.88
N LEU A 16 -3.84 2.56 -1.99
CA LEU A 16 -5.02 1.75 -1.68
C LEU A 16 -5.88 1.52 -2.91
N ARG A 17 -6.08 2.55 -3.73
CA ARG A 17 -6.86 2.40 -4.96
C ARG A 17 -6.22 1.43 -5.93
N VAL A 18 -4.90 1.53 -6.07
CA VAL A 18 -4.15 0.63 -6.93
C VAL A 18 -4.30 -0.81 -6.44
N LEU A 19 -4.16 -1.02 -5.13
CA LEU A 19 -4.31 -2.35 -4.56
C LEU A 19 -5.72 -2.88 -4.75
N ALA A 20 -6.73 -2.06 -4.49
CA ALA A 20 -8.12 -2.48 -4.67
C ALA A 20 -8.40 -2.89 -6.12
N ASP A 21 -7.82 -2.16 -7.06
CA ASP A 21 -7.95 -2.48 -8.47
C ASP A 21 -7.26 -3.80 -8.81
N LEU A 22 -6.05 -4.01 -8.28
CA LEU A 22 -5.29 -5.22 -8.57
C LEU A 22 -5.96 -6.47 -7.99
N VAL A 23 -6.58 -6.36 -6.83
CA VAL A 23 -7.25 -7.50 -6.20
C VAL A 23 -8.72 -7.63 -6.60
N GLY A 24 -9.23 -6.70 -7.40
CA GLY A 24 -10.62 -6.76 -7.89
C GLY A 24 -11.64 -6.65 -6.78
N ASN A 25 -11.33 -5.91 -5.73
CA ASN A 25 -12.19 -5.74 -4.56
C ASN A 25 -12.50 -7.07 -3.83
N ASP A 26 -11.63 -8.06 -4.01
CA ASP A 26 -11.77 -9.34 -3.34
C ASP A 26 -10.94 -9.30 -2.05
N PRO A 27 -11.57 -9.35 -0.87
CA PRO A 27 -10.82 -9.23 0.39
C PRO A 27 -9.92 -10.41 0.67
N THR A 28 -10.04 -11.51 -0.06
CA THR A 28 -9.18 -12.67 0.11
C THR A 28 -8.02 -12.70 -0.87
N ALA A 29 -8.02 -11.80 -1.85
CA ALA A 29 -6.96 -11.77 -2.84
C ALA A 29 -5.78 -10.93 -2.36
N VAL A 30 -4.62 -11.19 -2.94
CA VAL A 30 -3.41 -10.44 -2.63
C VAL A 30 -2.81 -9.89 -3.91
N ALA A 31 -2.12 -8.76 -3.78
CA ALA A 31 -1.39 -8.15 -4.89
C ALA A 31 0.09 -8.12 -4.54
N GLN A 32 0.94 -8.26 -5.56
CA GLN A 32 2.37 -8.18 -5.35
C GLN A 32 2.77 -6.72 -5.15
N MET A 33 3.66 -6.49 -4.19
CA MET A 33 4.18 -5.14 -3.94
C MET A 33 4.78 -4.53 -5.19
N TYR A 34 5.53 -5.33 -5.95
CA TYR A 34 6.17 -4.86 -7.16
C TYR A 34 5.13 -4.35 -8.18
N ALA A 35 4.04 -5.08 -8.34
CA ALA A 35 3.00 -4.69 -9.28
C ALA A 35 2.34 -3.38 -8.86
N ALA A 36 2.09 -3.23 -7.56
CA ALA A 36 1.50 -2.00 -7.05
C ALA A 36 2.43 -0.81 -7.25
N ALA A 37 3.72 -1.01 -6.98
CA ALA A 37 4.70 0.05 -7.16
C ALA A 37 4.78 0.49 -8.62
N GLN A 38 4.75 -0.46 -9.55
CA GLN A 38 4.78 -0.12 -10.97
C GLN A 38 3.57 0.71 -11.38
N ARG A 39 2.40 0.39 -10.84
CA ARG A 39 1.19 1.14 -11.15
C ARG A 39 1.28 2.57 -10.64
N MET A 40 2.10 2.81 -9.63
CA MET A 40 2.32 4.15 -9.09
C MET A 40 3.53 4.85 -9.72
N ASN A 41 4.13 4.25 -10.74
CA ASN A 41 5.33 4.77 -11.39
C ASN A 41 6.52 4.85 -10.43
N LEU A 42 6.60 3.93 -9.50
CA LEU A 42 7.72 3.83 -8.56
C LEU A 42 8.61 2.67 -8.96
N ASN A 43 9.89 2.95 -9.15
CA ASN A 43 10.86 1.94 -9.53
C ASN A 43 11.56 1.42 -8.28
N THR A 44 10.93 0.46 -7.61
CA THR A 44 11.42 -0.06 -6.33
C THR A 44 12.65 -0.97 -6.50
N VAL A 45 12.96 -1.35 -7.74
CA VAL A 45 14.12 -2.20 -8.01
C VAL A 45 15.33 -1.35 -8.35
N GLY A 46 15.14 -0.32 -9.17
CA GLY A 46 16.24 0.47 -9.70
C GLY A 46 16.52 1.78 -9.01
N LYS A 47 15.57 2.29 -8.20
CA LYS A 47 15.74 3.56 -7.53
C LYS A 47 15.47 3.45 -6.04
N GLN A 48 16.51 3.71 -5.27
CA GLN A 48 16.43 3.58 -3.83
C GLN A 48 15.41 4.56 -3.22
N ALA A 49 15.33 5.76 -3.76
CA ALA A 49 14.36 6.75 -3.26
C ALA A 49 12.93 6.31 -3.50
N ASP A 50 12.65 5.72 -4.68
CA ASP A 50 11.31 5.21 -4.98
C ASP A 50 10.95 4.04 -4.06
N ARG A 51 11.93 3.18 -3.82
CA ARG A 51 11.72 2.04 -2.93
C ARG A 51 11.41 2.51 -1.51
N ALA A 52 12.16 3.50 -1.01
CA ALA A 52 11.93 4.04 0.33
C ALA A 52 10.54 4.67 0.43
N GLU A 53 10.15 5.40 -0.60
CA GLU A 53 8.81 6.01 -0.63
C GLU A 53 7.73 4.94 -0.59
N PHE A 54 7.85 3.91 -1.42
CA PHE A 54 6.84 2.86 -1.50
C PHE A 54 6.73 2.10 -0.17
N LEU A 55 7.87 1.71 0.39
CA LEU A 55 7.87 0.97 1.65
C LEU A 55 7.34 1.81 2.80
N GLY A 56 7.60 3.11 2.78
CA GLY A 56 7.04 4.02 3.78
C GLY A 56 5.53 4.10 3.68
N LEU A 57 4.99 4.16 2.47
CA LEU A 57 3.54 4.16 2.27
C LEU A 57 2.92 2.86 2.77
N VAL A 58 3.54 1.73 2.46
CA VAL A 58 3.05 0.43 2.90
C VAL A 58 3.06 0.34 4.43
N ARG A 59 4.14 0.78 5.05
CA ARG A 59 4.26 0.74 6.50
C ARG A 59 3.18 1.59 7.17
N ASP A 60 2.97 2.80 6.65
CA ASP A 60 1.95 3.69 7.21
C ASP A 60 0.56 3.07 7.09
N LEU A 61 0.25 2.46 5.95
CA LEU A 61 -1.04 1.81 5.76
C LEU A 61 -1.20 0.58 6.63
N GLU A 62 -0.12 -0.16 6.85
CA GLU A 62 -0.16 -1.32 7.73
C GLU A 62 -0.43 -0.87 9.17
N GLU A 63 0.25 0.18 9.61
CA GLU A 63 0.06 0.71 10.96
C GLU A 63 -1.35 1.26 11.15
N ALA A 64 -1.94 1.81 10.10
CA ALA A 64 -3.31 2.31 10.16
C ALA A 64 -4.35 1.18 10.05
N GLY A 65 -3.90 -0.06 9.82
CA GLY A 65 -4.80 -1.19 9.69
C GLY A 65 -5.47 -1.31 8.35
N CYS A 66 -4.98 -0.59 7.33
CA CYS A 66 -5.62 -0.56 6.02
C CYS A 66 -5.15 -1.67 5.09
N VAL A 67 -3.97 -2.20 5.32
CA VAL A 67 -3.43 -3.31 4.53
C VAL A 67 -2.79 -4.34 5.43
N GLU A 68 -2.68 -5.57 4.93
CA GLU A 68 -1.90 -6.61 5.57
C GLU A 68 -0.77 -7.01 4.64
N VAL A 69 0.40 -7.18 5.23
CA VAL A 69 1.60 -7.59 4.50
C VAL A 69 1.81 -9.07 4.74
N ARG A 70 1.95 -9.83 3.66
CA ARG A 70 2.10 -11.27 3.75
C ARG A 70 3.35 -11.72 3.03
N GLY A 71 4.05 -12.67 3.62
CA GLY A 71 5.23 -13.25 3.01
C GLY A 71 6.30 -12.21 2.75
N ALA A 72 6.41 -11.26 3.66
CA ALA A 72 7.15 -10.08 3.35
C ALA A 72 8.61 -10.18 3.69
N ASP A 73 9.39 -9.83 2.72
CA ASP A 73 10.71 -9.30 2.97
C ASP A 73 10.63 -7.84 2.57
N LEU A 74 10.29 -6.98 3.52
CA LEU A 74 10.12 -5.57 3.24
C LEU A 74 11.40 -4.94 2.70
N ALA A 75 12.54 -5.42 3.17
CA ALA A 75 13.83 -4.88 2.70
C ALA A 75 14.04 -5.11 1.22
N ALA A 76 13.49 -6.20 0.69
CA ALA A 76 13.64 -6.53 -0.71
C ALA A 76 12.45 -6.06 -1.56
N SER A 77 11.44 -5.50 -0.94
CA SER A 77 10.18 -5.11 -1.59
C SER A 77 9.47 -6.29 -2.23
N PHE A 78 9.73 -7.48 -1.70
CA PHE A 78 9.04 -8.67 -2.17
C PHE A 78 7.98 -9.03 -1.13
N GLY A 79 6.82 -9.21 -1.50
CA GLY A 79 5.76 -9.60 -0.62
C GLY A 79 4.44 -9.32 -1.26
N MET A 80 3.40 -9.65 -0.55
CA MET A 80 2.05 -9.49 -1.03
C MET A 80 1.30 -8.59 -0.09
N LEU A 81 0.36 -7.84 -0.64
CA LEU A 81 -0.47 -6.93 0.13
C LEU A 81 -1.93 -7.28 -0.10
N SER A 82 -2.70 -7.28 0.97
CA SER A 82 -4.16 -7.36 0.86
C SER A 82 -4.76 -6.11 1.50
N VAL A 83 -5.91 -5.70 1.00
CA VAL A 83 -6.63 -4.55 1.53
C VAL A 83 -7.59 -5.06 2.58
N THR A 84 -7.56 -4.44 3.76
CA THR A 84 -8.43 -4.82 4.86
C THR A 84 -9.78 -4.11 4.72
N GLU A 85 -10.72 -4.49 5.57
CA GLU A 85 -12.00 -3.81 5.66
C GLU A 85 -11.81 -2.32 5.93
N GLU A 86 -10.88 -1.99 6.82
CA GLU A 86 -10.58 -0.59 7.11
C GLU A 86 -10.02 0.12 5.88
N GLY A 87 -9.20 -0.56 5.08
CA GLY A 87 -8.68 0.01 3.85
C GLY A 87 -9.80 0.36 2.87
N TYR A 88 -10.74 -0.54 2.68
CA TYR A 88 -11.89 -0.25 1.83
C TYR A 88 -12.74 0.89 2.39
N ARG A 89 -12.88 0.94 3.71
CA ARG A 89 -13.63 2.01 4.35
C ARG A 89 -12.99 3.37 4.08
N GLN A 90 -11.67 3.45 4.14
CA GLN A 90 -10.95 4.68 3.84
C GLN A 90 -11.18 5.12 2.38
N LEU A 91 -11.21 4.17 1.46
CA LEU A 91 -11.48 4.50 0.06
C LEU A 91 -12.89 5.02 -0.13
N GLU A 92 -13.85 4.46 0.58
CA GLU A 92 -15.24 4.91 0.48
C GLU A 92 -15.42 6.31 1.08
N ALA A 93 -14.60 6.67 2.04
CA ALA A 93 -14.69 7.97 2.70
C ALA A 93 -14.10 9.10 1.86
N THR A 94 -13.44 8.78 0.77
CA THR A 94 -12.88 9.77 -0.12
C THR A 94 -13.72 9.87 -1.40
#